data_a9c32a864a0e4483b94d716384748fa2
#
_entry.id   a9c32a864a0e4483b94d716384748fa2
#
_cell.length_a   1.000
_cell.length_b   1.000
_cell.length_c   1.000
_cell.angle_alpha   90.00
_cell.angle_beta   90.00
_cell.angle_gamma   90.00
#
_symmetry.space_group_name_H-M   'P 1'
#
loop_
_entity.id
_entity.type
_entity.pdbx_description
1 polymer ?
#
loop_
_entity_poly.entity_id
_entity_poly.type
_entity_poly.pdbx_seq_one_letter_code
_entity_poly.pdbx_strand_id
1 'polypeptide(L)'
;VYYTNDALGDASYIVEGKDALVTMEQPLFKDNVVEFDAYLSRLEKPVEKRITDYHVGGTGSHDVVMAEGMPEFTKGEIYGGMMQGFAQAFGDALTDMPTGRAAEVAFGTTQTWAGVAFEFRRGATTDFPGASILIGGKVYYTHWTPVKAHVSHLQVSSPAAIDAEIAEAENSLASGATLFVGGHGGAATRDAVEFKIAYLKKMKELLAENKTVQTFVDAMKEAYPGLAGEAGLEEL
;
A
#
# COMPACT_ATOMS: atom_id res chain seq x y z
N VAL A 1 -10.08 0.79 -10.22
CA VAL A 1 -9.26 -0.13 -9.42
C VAL A 1 -9.11 -1.44 -10.16
N TYR A 2 -7.93 -1.95 -10.28
CA TYR A 2 -7.62 -3.28 -10.78
C TYR A 2 -7.12 -4.14 -9.62
N TYR A 3 -7.84 -5.19 -9.28
CA TYR A 3 -7.43 -6.19 -8.31
C TYR A 3 -6.75 -7.33 -9.05
N THR A 4 -5.53 -7.65 -8.70
CA THR A 4 -4.72 -8.63 -9.43
C THR A 4 -5.25 -10.07 -9.26
N ASN A 5 -5.94 -10.34 -8.17
CA ASN A 5 -6.45 -11.68 -7.83
C ASN A 5 -5.34 -12.76 -7.88
N ASP A 6 -4.12 -12.35 -7.58
CA ASP A 6 -2.93 -13.21 -7.46
C ASP A 6 -2.65 -13.57 -5.99
N ALA A 7 -1.53 -14.27 -5.77
CA ALA A 7 -1.14 -14.74 -4.44
C ALA A 7 -0.79 -13.60 -3.44
N LEU A 8 -0.48 -12.39 -3.92
CA LEU A 8 -0.13 -11.23 -3.09
C LEU A 8 -1.34 -10.35 -2.78
N GLY A 9 -2.44 -10.49 -3.54
CA GLY A 9 -3.65 -9.69 -3.36
C GLY A 9 -3.43 -8.21 -3.64
N ASP A 10 -2.60 -7.90 -4.62
CA ASP A 10 -2.23 -6.54 -4.99
C ASP A 10 -3.39 -5.78 -5.65
N ALA A 11 -3.32 -4.47 -5.58
CA ALA A 11 -4.23 -3.59 -6.27
C ALA A 11 -3.46 -2.51 -7.03
N SER A 12 -3.88 -2.27 -8.27
CA SER A 12 -3.37 -1.18 -9.10
C SER A 12 -4.49 -0.20 -9.44
N TYR A 13 -4.13 1.04 -9.67
CA TYR A 13 -5.11 2.12 -9.85
C TYR A 13 -4.85 2.88 -11.13
N ILE A 14 -5.94 3.35 -11.74
CA ILE A 14 -5.91 4.28 -12.85
C ILE A 14 -6.69 5.52 -12.43
N VAL A 15 -6.02 6.65 -12.42
CA VAL A 15 -6.64 7.96 -12.26
C VAL A 15 -6.84 8.54 -13.64
N GLU A 16 -8.09 8.63 -14.07
CA GLU A 16 -8.45 9.11 -15.40
C GLU A 16 -8.74 10.59 -15.36
N GLY A 17 -7.89 11.38 -16.01
CA GLY A 17 -8.12 12.77 -16.29
C GLY A 17 -8.86 12.98 -17.61
N LYS A 18 -9.05 14.25 -18.00
CA LYS A 18 -9.73 14.58 -19.23
C LYS A 18 -8.99 14.04 -20.46
N ASP A 19 -7.70 14.26 -20.53
CA ASP A 19 -6.90 14.02 -21.75
C ASP A 19 -5.75 12.99 -21.53
N ALA A 20 -5.53 12.54 -20.30
CA ALA A 20 -4.45 11.62 -19.94
C ALA A 20 -4.81 10.76 -18.73
N LEU A 21 -3.99 9.75 -18.48
CA LEU A 21 -4.09 8.82 -17.35
C LEU A 21 -2.88 8.95 -16.43
N VAL A 22 -3.08 8.65 -15.15
CA VAL A 22 -2.01 8.34 -14.20
C VAL A 22 -2.25 6.94 -13.66
N THR A 23 -1.24 6.08 -13.70
CA THR A 23 -1.32 4.78 -13.02
C THR A 23 -0.65 4.85 -11.65
N MET A 24 -1.16 4.08 -10.69
CA MET A 24 -0.57 3.93 -9.36
C MET A 24 -0.48 2.46 -9.03
N GLU A 25 0.68 2.07 -8.52
CA GLU A 25 1.05 0.68 -8.33
C GLU A 25 0.99 -0.12 -9.63
N GLN A 26 1.84 -1.13 -9.75
CA GLN A 26 1.90 -1.93 -10.98
C GLN A 26 1.77 -3.40 -10.61
N PRO A 27 1.02 -4.19 -11.39
CA PRO A 27 0.95 -5.62 -11.15
C PRO A 27 2.35 -6.26 -11.23
N LEU A 28 2.62 -7.23 -10.36
CA LEU A 28 3.89 -7.94 -10.31
C LEU A 28 3.93 -9.16 -11.25
N PHE A 29 2.78 -9.81 -11.46
CA PHE A 29 2.68 -11.02 -12.28
C PHE A 29 2.45 -10.69 -13.75
N LYS A 30 3.12 -11.41 -14.66
CA LYS A 30 3.06 -11.19 -16.10
C LYS A 30 1.63 -11.17 -16.67
N ASP A 31 0.80 -12.13 -16.25
CA ASP A 31 -0.58 -12.21 -16.73
C ASP A 31 -1.39 -10.99 -16.29
N ASN A 32 -1.20 -10.51 -15.06
CA ASN A 32 -1.86 -9.31 -14.57
C ASN A 32 -1.39 -8.04 -15.31
N VAL A 33 -0.10 -7.96 -15.68
CA VAL A 33 0.40 -6.86 -16.49
C VAL A 33 -0.28 -6.83 -17.86
N VAL A 34 -0.42 -7.98 -18.51
CA VAL A 34 -1.11 -8.10 -19.81
C VAL A 34 -2.56 -7.63 -19.70
N GLU A 35 -3.28 -8.02 -18.67
CA GLU A 35 -4.67 -7.59 -18.45
C GLU A 35 -4.77 -6.09 -18.16
N PHE A 36 -3.88 -5.59 -17.31
CA PHE A 36 -3.84 -4.17 -16.94
C PHE A 36 -3.54 -3.28 -18.15
N ASP A 37 -2.56 -3.64 -18.96
CA ASP A 37 -2.19 -2.92 -20.19
C ASP A 37 -3.29 -2.98 -21.25
N ALA A 38 -3.97 -4.12 -21.37
CA ALA A 38 -5.13 -4.25 -22.25
C ALA A 38 -6.28 -3.33 -21.79
N TYR A 39 -6.46 -3.15 -20.49
CA TYR A 39 -7.44 -2.21 -19.96
C TYR A 39 -7.04 -0.76 -20.23
N LEU A 40 -5.78 -0.39 -19.96
CA LEU A 40 -5.25 0.94 -20.28
C LEU A 40 -5.45 1.31 -21.75
N SER A 41 -5.17 0.37 -22.66
CA SER A 41 -5.32 0.57 -24.11
C SER A 41 -6.76 0.90 -24.53
N ARG A 42 -7.76 0.36 -23.83
CA ARG A 42 -9.19 0.65 -24.12
C ARG A 42 -9.61 2.06 -23.73
N LEU A 43 -8.88 2.72 -22.84
CA LEU A 43 -9.18 4.09 -22.42
C LEU A 43 -8.74 5.13 -23.47
N GLU A 44 -7.97 4.72 -24.48
CA GLU A 44 -7.53 5.55 -25.61
C GLU A 44 -6.90 6.89 -25.22
N LYS A 45 -6.28 6.94 -24.02
CA LYS A 45 -5.58 8.11 -23.47
C LYS A 45 -4.13 7.75 -23.15
N PRO A 46 -3.18 8.69 -23.35
CA PRO A 46 -1.80 8.45 -22.97
C PRO A 46 -1.64 8.36 -21.44
N VAL A 47 -0.76 7.48 -20.97
CA VAL A 47 -0.33 7.46 -19.58
C VAL A 47 0.73 8.55 -19.38
N GLU A 48 0.38 9.60 -18.65
CA GLU A 48 1.25 10.75 -18.39
C GLU A 48 2.30 10.43 -17.32
N LYS A 49 1.87 9.72 -16.25
CA LYS A 49 2.74 9.31 -15.16
C LYS A 49 2.38 7.92 -14.64
N ARG A 50 3.40 7.20 -14.14
CA ARG A 50 3.28 5.97 -13.40
C ARG A 50 3.83 6.19 -12.01
N ILE A 51 2.97 6.17 -11.01
CA ILE A 51 3.36 6.29 -9.60
C ILE A 51 3.52 4.88 -9.05
N THR A 52 4.62 4.62 -8.37
CA THR A 52 4.85 3.35 -7.68
C THR A 52 5.34 3.61 -6.26
N ASP A 53 4.92 2.77 -5.34
CA ASP A 53 5.49 2.66 -4.01
C ASP A 53 6.41 1.43 -3.98
N TYR A 54 5.97 0.31 -3.44
CA TYR A 54 6.75 -0.95 -3.46
C TYR A 54 6.50 -1.79 -4.74
N HIS A 55 5.37 -1.59 -5.42
CA HIS A 55 4.94 -2.40 -6.55
C HIS A 55 5.46 -1.82 -7.88
N VAL A 56 6.72 -2.09 -8.17
CA VAL A 56 7.39 -1.57 -9.37
C VAL A 56 7.45 -2.59 -10.52
N GLY A 57 7.13 -3.86 -10.27
CA GLY A 57 7.41 -4.99 -11.16
C GLY A 57 6.91 -4.82 -12.59
N GLY A 58 5.65 -4.46 -12.80
CA GLY A 58 5.03 -4.34 -14.11
C GLY A 58 5.40 -3.11 -14.94
N THR A 59 6.32 -2.27 -14.47
CA THR A 59 6.68 -1.02 -15.18
C THR A 59 7.60 -1.21 -16.38
N GLY A 60 8.32 -2.32 -16.44
CA GLY A 60 9.24 -2.63 -17.55
C GLY A 60 10.30 -1.54 -17.74
N SER A 61 10.35 -0.96 -18.95
CA SER A 61 11.27 0.13 -19.29
C SER A 61 10.68 1.54 -19.09
N HIS A 62 9.45 1.64 -18.59
CA HIS A 62 8.82 2.94 -18.38
C HIS A 62 9.40 3.67 -17.19
N ASP A 63 9.56 4.99 -17.32
CA ASP A 63 9.92 5.86 -16.21
C ASP A 63 8.78 5.89 -15.17
N VAL A 64 9.13 5.90 -13.91
CA VAL A 64 8.19 5.94 -12.77
C VAL A 64 8.43 7.14 -11.89
N VAL A 65 7.45 7.47 -11.07
CA VAL A 65 7.52 8.47 -10.01
C VAL A 65 7.34 7.76 -8.68
N MET A 66 8.22 8.06 -7.74
CA MET A 66 8.21 7.54 -6.38
C MET A 66 8.26 8.67 -5.37
N ALA A 67 7.76 8.42 -4.17
CA ALA A 67 7.94 9.34 -3.05
C ALA A 67 9.40 9.38 -2.58
N GLU A 68 9.72 10.43 -1.84
CA GLU A 68 11.04 10.67 -1.23
C GLU A 68 11.58 9.44 -0.51
N GLY A 69 12.82 9.03 -0.87
CA GLY A 69 13.52 7.89 -0.31
C GLY A 69 13.21 6.54 -0.98
N MET A 70 12.10 6.39 -1.69
CA MET A 70 11.73 5.12 -2.33
C MET A 70 12.67 4.69 -3.45
N PRO A 71 13.17 5.59 -4.34
CA PRO A 71 14.10 5.17 -5.38
C PRO A 71 15.40 4.55 -4.85
N GLU A 72 15.86 4.98 -3.68
CA GLU A 72 17.04 4.40 -3.03
C GLU A 72 16.69 3.09 -2.30
N PHE A 73 15.56 3.07 -1.61
CA PHE A 73 15.09 1.88 -0.91
C PHE A 73 14.90 0.68 -1.85
N THR A 74 14.29 0.89 -3.01
CA THR A 74 14.04 -0.18 -4.00
C THR A 74 15.32 -0.74 -4.65
N LYS A 75 16.47 -0.07 -4.47
CA LYS A 75 17.78 -0.57 -4.86
C LYS A 75 18.54 -1.23 -3.71
N GLY A 76 18.04 -1.12 -2.49
CA GLY A 76 18.69 -1.61 -1.28
C GLY A 76 18.55 -3.11 -1.07
N GLU A 77 19.31 -3.63 -0.11
CA GLU A 77 19.37 -5.07 0.20
C GLU A 77 18.04 -5.61 0.72
N ILE A 78 17.29 -4.81 1.48
CA ILE A 78 16.00 -5.24 2.05
C ILE A 78 14.99 -5.52 0.94
N TYR A 79 14.82 -4.56 0.03
CA TYR A 79 13.92 -4.73 -1.11
C TYR A 79 14.41 -5.84 -2.06
N GLY A 80 15.70 -5.88 -2.33
CA GLY A 80 16.32 -6.93 -3.14
C GLY A 80 16.11 -8.33 -2.56
N GLY A 81 16.23 -8.48 -1.24
CA GLY A 81 15.97 -9.75 -0.54
C GLY A 81 14.50 -10.18 -0.65
N MET A 82 13.56 -9.25 -0.51
CA MET A 82 12.13 -9.50 -0.72
C MET A 82 11.84 -9.97 -2.14
N MET A 83 12.36 -9.28 -3.15
CA MET A 83 12.19 -9.65 -4.55
C MET A 83 12.84 -11.01 -4.90
N GLN A 84 13.96 -11.34 -4.27
CA GLN A 84 14.57 -12.66 -4.41
C GLN A 84 13.68 -13.75 -3.81
N GLY A 85 13.05 -13.50 -2.66
CA GLY A 85 12.07 -14.42 -2.07
C GLY A 85 10.87 -14.65 -3.00
N PHE A 86 10.34 -13.61 -3.60
CA PHE A 86 9.26 -13.73 -4.58
C PHE A 86 9.70 -14.52 -5.83
N ALA A 87 10.91 -14.26 -6.34
CA ALA A 87 11.45 -15.02 -7.48
C ALA A 87 11.59 -16.53 -7.17
N GLN A 88 11.96 -16.87 -5.94
CA GLN A 88 12.01 -18.28 -5.51
C GLN A 88 10.61 -18.90 -5.38
N ALA A 89 9.63 -18.13 -4.88
CA ALA A 89 8.27 -18.63 -4.67
C ALA A 89 7.46 -18.76 -5.97
N PHE A 90 7.61 -17.81 -6.89
CA PHE A 90 6.72 -17.65 -8.04
C PHE A 90 7.41 -17.86 -9.41
N GLY A 91 8.75 -17.87 -9.44
CA GLY A 91 9.54 -18.17 -10.64
C GLY A 91 9.18 -17.32 -11.85
N ASP A 92 8.96 -17.98 -12.99
CA ASP A 92 8.70 -17.33 -14.28
C ASP A 92 7.35 -16.58 -14.39
N ALA A 93 6.48 -16.71 -13.39
CA ALA A 93 5.23 -15.96 -13.36
C ALA A 93 5.45 -14.46 -13.11
N LEU A 94 6.57 -14.11 -12.46
CA LEU A 94 6.89 -12.71 -12.16
C LEU A 94 7.43 -11.97 -13.38
N THR A 95 7.21 -10.64 -13.38
CA THR A 95 7.88 -9.73 -14.30
C THR A 95 9.36 -9.61 -13.97
N ASP A 96 10.15 -9.23 -14.97
CA ASP A 96 11.53 -8.84 -14.73
C ASP A 96 11.60 -7.54 -13.92
N MET A 97 12.73 -7.32 -13.23
CA MET A 97 12.98 -6.06 -12.55
C MET A 97 12.94 -4.88 -13.54
N PRO A 98 12.31 -3.75 -13.16
CA PRO A 98 12.16 -2.61 -14.06
C PRO A 98 13.51 -1.98 -14.40
N THR A 99 13.61 -1.45 -15.61
CA THR A 99 14.79 -0.77 -16.14
C THR A 99 14.58 0.72 -16.39
N GLY A 100 13.33 1.22 -16.20
CA GLY A 100 13.01 2.63 -16.29
C GLY A 100 13.64 3.45 -15.15
N ARG A 101 13.68 4.77 -15.35
CA ARG A 101 14.20 5.68 -14.32
C ARG A 101 13.11 5.97 -13.30
N ALA A 102 13.49 6.06 -12.03
CA ALA A 102 12.65 6.55 -10.97
C ALA A 102 12.94 8.02 -10.69
N ALA A 103 11.92 8.87 -10.83
CA ALA A 103 11.96 10.26 -10.41
C ALA A 103 11.38 10.38 -9.00
N GLU A 104 12.03 11.13 -8.12
CA GLU A 104 11.61 11.33 -6.75
C GLU A 104 10.73 12.58 -6.60
N VAL A 105 9.69 12.48 -5.77
CA VAL A 105 8.83 13.58 -5.35
C VAL A 105 8.95 13.77 -3.85
N ALA A 106 9.37 14.97 -3.43
CA ALA A 106 9.53 15.31 -2.01
C ALA A 106 8.19 15.31 -1.27
N PHE A 107 8.21 14.86 -0.01
CA PHE A 107 7.06 14.97 0.86
C PHE A 107 6.65 16.43 1.10
N GLY A 108 5.37 16.66 1.29
CA GLY A 108 4.78 18.00 1.46
C GLY A 108 4.60 18.76 0.14
N THR A 109 4.83 18.13 -1.01
CA THR A 109 4.61 18.75 -2.33
C THR A 109 3.38 18.21 -3.03
N THR A 110 2.79 19.03 -3.89
CA THR A 110 1.66 18.66 -4.74
C THR A 110 2.09 18.73 -6.19
N GLN A 111 1.84 17.64 -6.91
CA GLN A 111 2.02 17.56 -8.36
C GLN A 111 0.66 17.54 -9.03
N THR A 112 0.57 18.07 -10.25
CA THR A 112 -0.66 17.98 -11.04
C THR A 112 -0.38 17.18 -12.32
N TRP A 113 -1.01 16.03 -12.46
CA TRP A 113 -0.93 15.16 -13.62
C TRP A 113 -2.32 14.75 -14.09
N ALA A 114 -2.49 14.65 -15.39
CA ALA A 114 -3.80 14.38 -16.00
C ALA A 114 -4.92 15.34 -15.50
N GLY A 115 -4.53 16.55 -15.05
CA GLY A 115 -5.44 17.53 -14.47
C GLY A 115 -5.89 17.23 -13.03
N VAL A 116 -5.30 16.23 -12.37
CA VAL A 116 -5.60 15.84 -10.98
C VAL A 116 -4.41 16.18 -10.08
N ALA A 117 -4.69 16.70 -8.88
CA ALA A 117 -3.67 16.99 -7.88
C ALA A 117 -3.29 15.71 -7.11
N PHE A 118 -1.99 15.49 -6.92
CA PHE A 118 -1.40 14.42 -6.13
C PHE A 118 -0.51 15.07 -5.06
N GLU A 119 -0.95 15.06 -3.83
CA GLU A 119 -0.20 15.59 -2.69
C GLU A 119 0.54 14.44 -2.01
N PHE A 120 1.86 14.46 -2.09
CA PHE A 120 2.73 13.45 -1.49
C PHE A 120 2.97 13.78 -0.02
N ARG A 121 2.66 12.84 0.85
CA ARG A 121 2.78 12.96 2.31
C ARG A 121 3.65 11.84 2.85
N ARG A 122 4.29 12.09 3.98
CA ARG A 122 4.95 11.01 4.72
C ARG A 122 3.88 10.13 5.34
N GLY A 123 3.91 8.85 5.01
CA GLY A 123 3.03 7.83 5.57
C GLY A 123 3.52 7.26 6.90
N ALA A 124 2.92 6.18 7.36
CA ALA A 124 3.42 5.41 8.47
C ALA A 124 4.82 4.88 8.14
N THR A 125 5.79 5.24 8.98
CA THR A 125 7.18 4.80 8.82
C THR A 125 7.50 3.79 9.90
N THR A 126 7.98 2.63 9.47
CA THR A 126 8.53 1.59 10.31
C THR A 126 9.97 1.32 9.87
N ASP A 127 10.36 0.08 9.65
CA ASP A 127 11.63 -0.29 9.04
C ASP A 127 11.69 0.02 7.53
N PHE A 128 10.53 0.37 6.94
CA PHE A 128 10.38 0.70 5.54
C PHE A 128 9.95 2.16 5.38
N PRO A 129 10.40 2.86 4.32
CA PRO A 129 9.85 4.17 4.02
C PRO A 129 8.37 4.04 3.68
N GLY A 130 7.55 4.93 4.22
CA GLY A 130 6.11 4.95 3.99
C GLY A 130 5.71 6.23 3.26
N ALA A 131 4.91 6.09 2.22
CA ALA A 131 4.31 7.21 1.51
C ALA A 131 2.79 7.15 1.58
N SER A 132 2.18 8.33 1.63
CA SER A 132 0.75 8.50 1.47
C SER A 132 0.49 9.56 0.41
N ILE A 133 -0.56 9.41 -0.37
CA ILE A 133 -0.87 10.35 -1.45
C ILE A 133 -2.34 10.73 -1.37
N LEU A 134 -2.62 12.04 -1.22
CA LEU A 134 -3.98 12.56 -1.35
C LEU A 134 -4.23 12.95 -2.80
N ILE A 135 -5.20 12.30 -3.43
CA ILE A 135 -5.50 12.38 -4.85
C ILE A 135 -6.80 13.16 -5.06
N GLY A 136 -6.73 14.29 -5.75
CA GLY A 136 -7.87 15.13 -6.05
C GLY A 136 -8.64 15.62 -4.82
N GLY A 137 -8.03 15.61 -3.64
CA GLY A 137 -8.65 15.94 -2.36
C GLY A 137 -9.73 14.96 -1.89
N LYS A 138 -9.86 13.79 -2.50
CA LYS A 138 -10.96 12.84 -2.25
C LYS A 138 -10.52 11.42 -1.96
N VAL A 139 -9.42 10.96 -2.56
CA VAL A 139 -8.90 9.61 -2.40
C VAL A 139 -7.59 9.69 -1.63
N TYR A 140 -7.45 8.87 -0.59
CA TYR A 140 -6.23 8.79 0.20
C TYR A 140 -5.60 7.41 0.00
N TYR A 141 -4.41 7.41 -0.56
CA TYR A 141 -3.61 6.20 -0.76
C TYR A 141 -2.63 6.00 0.42
N THR A 142 -2.57 4.78 0.90
CA THR A 142 -1.52 4.26 1.80
C THR A 142 -1.09 2.88 1.28
N HIS A 143 0.08 2.36 1.70
CA HIS A 143 0.49 1.02 1.23
C HIS A 143 -0.52 -0.07 1.60
N TRP A 144 -1.02 -0.06 2.82
CA TRP A 144 -2.05 -0.99 3.30
C TRP A 144 -3.41 -0.31 3.40
N THR A 145 -4.36 -0.77 2.61
CA THR A 145 -5.75 -0.32 2.73
C THR A 145 -6.29 -0.62 4.13
N PRO A 146 -6.96 0.33 4.80
CA PRO A 146 -7.66 0.04 6.04
C PRO A 146 -8.75 -1.02 5.81
N VAL A 147 -8.68 -2.14 6.51
CA VAL A 147 -9.66 -3.23 6.44
C VAL A 147 -10.15 -3.60 7.83
N LYS A 148 -11.35 -4.19 7.92
CA LYS A 148 -11.88 -4.75 9.16
C LYS A 148 -11.41 -6.18 9.31
N ALA A 149 -10.12 -6.34 9.63
CA ALA A 149 -9.45 -7.61 9.83
C ALA A 149 -8.32 -7.43 10.85
N HIS A 150 -7.81 -8.54 11.38
CA HIS A 150 -6.54 -8.51 12.12
C HIS A 150 -5.42 -8.05 11.19
N VAL A 151 -4.53 -7.20 11.67
CA VAL A 151 -3.35 -6.75 10.92
C VAL A 151 -2.27 -7.84 10.91
N SER A 152 -1.40 -7.81 9.92
CA SER A 152 -0.24 -8.72 9.87
C SER A 152 1.00 -8.09 10.52
N HIS A 153 1.99 -8.90 10.86
CA HIS A 153 3.29 -8.44 11.34
C HIS A 153 4.02 -7.54 10.33
N LEU A 154 3.69 -7.65 9.03
CA LEU A 154 4.24 -6.75 8.01
C LEU A 154 3.75 -5.30 8.14
N GLN A 155 2.60 -5.10 8.79
CA GLN A 155 2.07 -3.76 9.05
C GLN A 155 2.56 -3.19 10.38
N VAL A 156 2.67 -4.03 11.41
CA VAL A 156 2.96 -3.62 12.78
C VAL A 156 3.97 -4.55 13.43
N SER A 157 5.25 -4.35 13.14
CA SER A 157 6.35 -5.16 13.67
C SER A 157 6.86 -4.69 15.06
N SER A 158 6.34 -3.60 15.60
CA SER A 158 6.79 -3.01 16.87
C SER A 158 5.76 -2.06 17.47
N PRO A 159 5.84 -1.72 18.77
CA PRO A 159 4.99 -0.67 19.35
C PRO A 159 5.11 0.68 18.64
N ALA A 160 6.29 1.02 18.14
CA ALA A 160 6.49 2.25 17.37
C ALA A 160 5.76 2.20 16.01
N ALA A 161 5.73 1.04 15.36
CA ALA A 161 4.97 0.81 14.14
C ALA A 161 3.45 0.96 14.38
N ILE A 162 2.94 0.45 15.49
CA ILE A 162 1.53 0.64 15.88
C ILE A 162 1.20 2.14 16.02
N ASP A 163 2.06 2.90 16.70
CA ASP A 163 1.86 4.34 16.87
C ASP A 163 1.92 5.09 15.55
N ALA A 164 2.84 4.73 14.66
CA ALA A 164 2.95 5.31 13.33
C ALA A 164 1.69 5.03 12.47
N GLU A 165 1.18 3.81 12.51
CA GLU A 165 -0.05 3.42 11.80
C GLU A 165 -1.31 4.12 12.35
N ILE A 166 -1.40 4.32 13.68
CA ILE A 166 -2.48 5.10 14.30
C ILE A 166 -2.42 6.55 13.82
N ALA A 167 -1.24 7.16 13.90
CA ALA A 167 -1.05 8.56 13.48
C ALA A 167 -1.39 8.76 12.00
N GLU A 168 -0.96 7.83 11.13
CA GLU A 168 -1.26 7.88 9.70
C GLU A 168 -2.77 7.71 9.42
N ALA A 169 -3.43 6.78 10.10
CA ALA A 169 -4.87 6.62 9.96
C ALA A 169 -5.64 7.88 10.42
N GLU A 170 -5.21 8.53 11.51
CA GLU A 170 -5.77 9.80 11.98
C GLU A 170 -5.53 10.93 10.96
N ASN A 171 -4.32 11.01 10.36
CA ASN A 171 -3.98 11.96 9.30
C ASN A 171 -4.85 11.74 8.05
N SER A 172 -5.09 10.50 7.68
CA SER A 172 -5.92 10.16 6.54
C SER A 172 -7.36 10.65 6.71
N LEU A 173 -7.94 10.50 7.92
CA LEU A 173 -9.26 11.05 8.26
C LEU A 173 -9.29 12.59 8.26
N ALA A 174 -8.21 13.20 8.76
CA ALA A 174 -8.09 14.67 8.81
C ALA A 174 -7.91 15.30 7.42
N SER A 175 -7.48 14.52 6.41
CA SER A 175 -7.30 14.98 5.03
C SER A 175 -8.61 15.39 4.33
N GLY A 176 -9.76 14.96 4.86
CA GLY A 176 -11.07 15.16 4.23
C GLY A 176 -11.37 14.17 3.10
N ALA A 177 -10.50 13.18 2.86
CA ALA A 177 -10.76 12.13 1.90
C ALA A 177 -12.00 11.30 2.27
N THR A 178 -12.66 10.78 1.26
CA THR A 178 -13.88 9.96 1.42
C THR A 178 -13.70 8.52 0.97
N LEU A 179 -12.61 8.25 0.26
CA LEU A 179 -12.21 6.93 -0.21
C LEU A 179 -10.75 6.68 0.18
N PHE A 180 -10.47 5.51 0.70
CA PHE A 180 -9.14 5.09 1.16
C PHE A 180 -8.73 3.86 0.39
N VAL A 181 -7.53 3.85 -0.18
CA VAL A 181 -7.03 2.81 -1.07
C VAL A 181 -5.60 2.45 -0.71
N GLY A 182 -5.14 1.30 -1.16
CA GLY A 182 -3.75 0.88 -0.93
C GLY A 182 -3.27 -0.15 -1.94
N GLY A 183 -1.99 -0.41 -1.94
CA GLY A 183 -1.36 -1.46 -2.76
C GLY A 183 -1.91 -2.85 -2.45
N HIS A 184 -2.41 -3.06 -1.23
CA HIS A 184 -3.09 -4.30 -0.81
C HIS A 184 -4.45 -3.99 -0.20
N GLY A 185 -5.44 -4.88 -0.41
CA GLY A 185 -6.76 -4.81 0.21
C GLY A 185 -7.79 -3.92 -0.48
N GLY A 186 -7.42 -3.24 -1.55
CA GLY A 186 -8.35 -2.54 -2.43
C GLY A 186 -8.85 -1.19 -1.93
N ALA A 187 -10.16 -1.01 -1.78
CA ALA A 187 -10.78 0.28 -1.43
C ALA A 187 -11.63 0.17 -0.16
N ALA A 188 -11.59 1.20 0.66
CA ALA A 188 -12.28 1.30 1.94
C ALA A 188 -12.94 2.66 2.14
N THR A 189 -13.88 2.72 3.07
CA THR A 189 -14.57 3.92 3.50
C THR A 189 -14.10 4.35 4.89
N ARG A 190 -14.56 5.50 5.34
CA ARG A 190 -14.18 6.11 6.62
C ARG A 190 -14.32 5.16 7.81
N ASP A 191 -15.35 4.35 7.85
CA ASP A 191 -15.61 3.42 8.95
C ASP A 191 -14.55 2.31 9.09
N ALA A 192 -13.88 1.93 7.99
CA ALA A 192 -12.74 1.01 8.06
C ALA A 192 -11.49 1.67 8.67
N VAL A 193 -11.26 2.95 8.38
CA VAL A 193 -10.18 3.73 9.00
C VAL A 193 -10.42 3.92 10.50
N GLU A 194 -11.64 4.29 10.88
CA GLU A 194 -12.04 4.43 12.28
C GLU A 194 -11.90 3.10 13.04
N PHE A 195 -12.29 1.99 12.40
CA PHE A 195 -12.07 0.65 12.96
C PHE A 195 -10.58 0.36 13.15
N LYS A 196 -9.72 0.62 12.15
CA LYS A 196 -8.27 0.41 12.24
C LYS A 196 -7.67 1.17 13.43
N ILE A 197 -8.05 2.43 13.62
CA ILE A 197 -7.58 3.25 14.75
C ILE A 197 -7.98 2.61 16.09
N ALA A 198 -9.26 2.25 16.25
CA ALA A 198 -9.75 1.63 17.48
C ALA A 198 -9.08 0.28 17.74
N TYR A 199 -8.94 -0.54 16.69
CA TYR A 199 -8.29 -1.83 16.74
C TYR A 199 -6.82 -1.73 17.18
N LEU A 200 -6.04 -0.84 16.57
CA LEU A 200 -4.62 -0.67 16.91
C LEU A 200 -4.43 -0.11 18.33
N LYS A 201 -5.30 0.80 18.78
CA LYS A 201 -5.29 1.28 20.16
C LYS A 201 -5.57 0.13 21.13
N LYS A 202 -6.56 -0.70 20.84
CA LYS A 202 -6.88 -1.88 21.67
C LYS A 202 -5.76 -2.92 21.66
N MET A 203 -5.17 -3.19 20.50
CA MET A 203 -4.00 -4.06 20.36
C MET A 203 -2.85 -3.60 21.28
N LYS A 204 -2.56 -2.30 21.29
CA LYS A 204 -1.49 -1.72 22.13
C LYS A 204 -1.77 -1.90 23.63
N GLU A 205 -3.03 -1.72 24.07
CA GLU A 205 -3.44 -2.00 25.45
C GLU A 205 -3.20 -3.47 25.80
N LEU A 206 -3.67 -4.39 24.95
CA LEU A 206 -3.56 -5.84 25.20
C LEU A 206 -2.10 -6.32 25.17
N LEU A 207 -1.25 -5.75 24.31
CA LEU A 207 0.19 -6.02 24.33
C LEU A 207 0.85 -5.60 25.64
N ALA A 208 0.43 -4.50 26.23
CA ALA A 208 0.97 -4.04 27.51
C ALA A 208 0.52 -4.94 28.71
N GLU A 209 -0.69 -5.49 28.63
CA GLU A 209 -1.28 -6.30 29.69
C GLU A 209 -0.84 -7.78 29.63
N ASN A 210 -0.61 -8.31 28.42
CA ASN A 210 -0.31 -9.71 28.17
C ASN A 210 1.19 -9.94 27.97
N LYS A 211 1.76 -10.92 28.68
CA LYS A 211 3.21 -11.15 28.71
C LYS A 211 3.68 -12.31 27.84
N THR A 212 2.76 -13.04 27.24
CA THR A 212 3.07 -14.14 26.33
C THR A 212 2.26 -14.01 25.04
N VAL A 213 2.79 -14.54 23.95
CA VAL A 213 2.07 -14.60 22.66
C VAL A 213 0.68 -15.23 22.84
N GLN A 214 0.59 -16.36 23.54
CA GLN A 214 -0.69 -17.05 23.71
C GLN A 214 -1.72 -16.19 24.43
N THR A 215 -1.36 -15.54 25.55
CA THR A 215 -2.31 -14.69 26.29
C THR A 215 -2.73 -13.46 25.49
N PHE A 216 -1.83 -12.91 24.69
CA PHE A 216 -2.14 -11.81 23.77
C PHE A 216 -3.11 -12.26 22.65
N VAL A 217 -2.83 -13.39 22.00
CA VAL A 217 -3.69 -13.95 20.96
C VAL A 217 -5.11 -14.24 21.49
N ASP A 218 -5.21 -14.87 22.65
CA ASP A 218 -6.50 -15.16 23.30
C ASP A 218 -7.28 -13.87 23.61
N ALA A 219 -6.60 -12.86 24.14
CA ALA A 219 -7.21 -11.56 24.43
C ALA A 219 -7.67 -10.81 23.16
N MET A 220 -6.90 -10.89 22.08
CA MET A 220 -7.31 -10.32 20.78
C MET A 220 -8.52 -11.03 20.19
N LYS A 221 -8.59 -12.36 20.27
CA LYS A 221 -9.75 -13.16 19.82
C LYS A 221 -11.00 -12.88 20.66
N GLU A 222 -10.83 -12.67 21.97
CA GLU A 222 -11.93 -12.28 22.85
C GLU A 222 -12.45 -10.87 22.56
N ALA A 223 -11.54 -9.92 22.28
CA ALA A 223 -11.90 -8.54 21.96
C ALA A 223 -12.56 -8.40 20.58
N TYR A 224 -12.18 -9.27 19.61
CA TYR A 224 -12.64 -9.23 18.22
C TYR A 224 -13.05 -10.62 17.72
N PRO A 225 -14.11 -11.23 18.25
CA PRO A 225 -14.49 -12.61 17.95
C PRO A 225 -14.88 -12.75 16.46
N GLY A 226 -14.24 -13.70 15.79
CA GLY A 226 -14.53 -14.01 14.37
C GLY A 226 -14.05 -12.96 13.37
N LEU A 227 -13.19 -12.04 13.80
CA LEU A 227 -12.56 -11.10 12.86
C LEU A 227 -11.58 -11.87 11.94
N ALA A 228 -11.61 -11.57 10.63
CA ALA A 228 -10.73 -12.22 9.67
C ALA A 228 -9.24 -11.97 10.00
N GLY A 229 -8.37 -12.92 9.65
CA GLY A 229 -6.91 -12.78 9.84
C GLY A 229 -6.38 -13.34 11.16
N GLU A 230 -7.18 -14.08 11.95
CA GLU A 230 -6.74 -14.66 13.24
C GLU A 230 -5.47 -15.50 13.16
N ALA A 231 -5.22 -16.18 12.01
CA ALA A 231 -4.03 -17.01 11.83
C ALA A 231 -2.71 -16.23 11.91
N GLY A 232 -2.73 -14.93 11.60
CA GLY A 232 -1.56 -14.07 11.66
C GLY A 232 -1.26 -13.47 13.04
N LEU A 233 -2.13 -13.67 14.04
CA LEU A 233 -1.95 -13.08 15.37
C LEU A 233 -0.74 -13.63 16.14
N GLU A 234 -0.32 -14.86 15.86
CA GLU A 234 0.83 -15.48 16.51
C GLU A 234 2.16 -14.92 16.01
N GLU A 235 2.16 -14.24 14.87
CA GLU A 235 3.33 -13.63 14.24
C GLU A 235 3.56 -12.16 14.68
N LEU A 236 2.59 -11.59 15.38
CA LEU A 236 2.64 -10.25 15.97
C LEU A 236 3.36 -10.28 17.32
#